data_320811481f02058272dfe7cf09df7189
#
_entry.id   320811481f02058272dfe7cf09df7189
#
_cell.length_a   1.000
_cell.length_b   1.000
_cell.length_c   1.000
_cell.angle_alpha   90.00
_cell.angle_beta   90.00
_cell.angle_gamma   90.00
#
_symmetry.space_group_name_H-M   'P 1'
#
loop_
_entity.id
_entity.type
_entity.pdbx_description
1 polymer ?
#
loop_
_entity_poly.entity_id
_entity_poly.type
_entity_poly.pdbx_seq_one_letter_code
_entity_poly.pdbx_strand_id
1 'polypeptide(L)'
;VSLLIAVVAIKRESFRLLVTAAVVFVFLGLIVGPIAGGAYAHTDMANQMQSDAKELETLPNSSKENVRVLPRSVSDNYARSSMQYPQYKLRSSDITYRNGSYTWSYGLEPDNPMVALSGQQRGALYVDITGTEKQVTIEETAFSNGRGQYLFDSYRYQNVLRSPFKKHNWDTTFNAQANGKSYIAHSTTTYKWKFRMGPIPQFYAIPQHGSVEVMSPSGDIESMSPKEAQELSLLQGQNFYPYDIAMFKVKSMQYVNGALNKWLWKEDVLQIANLPEDGNNWPIAVPTEGDSPGLTYFIATEPTGSGNGVYEIWTIDGQTGEAAVQQYSESQLGPQKAVDFTERRSEVNQLSSAEAIAPVPVVNGETLYWHVKVVSESNSGIIYTAFVNAESGDVTLVEGTDPIYAFLTQSEVEEIQNGTEAGSSGGMSMNVVVTDEAGEIVGTQNITVPEGGNVDVSVTDKISNRSST
;
A
#
# COMPACT_ATOMS: atom_id res chain seq x y z
N VAL A 1 -19.49 69.26 31.53
CA VAL A 1 -19.59 68.76 30.15
C VAL A 1 -18.24 68.17 29.70
N SER A 2 -17.11 68.92 29.92
CA SER A 2 -15.76 68.42 29.47
C SER A 2 -15.33 67.13 30.17
N LEU A 3 -15.64 66.94 31.47
CA LEU A 3 -15.32 65.73 32.22
C LEU A 3 -16.12 64.52 31.73
N LEU A 4 -17.38 64.73 31.35
CA LEU A 4 -18.26 63.69 30.83
C LEU A 4 -17.81 63.24 29.44
N ILE A 5 -17.33 64.18 28.62
CA ILE A 5 -16.77 63.89 27.27
C ILE A 5 -15.45 63.10 27.42
N ALA A 6 -14.60 63.47 28.38
CA ALA A 6 -13.35 62.73 28.64
C ALA A 6 -13.61 61.29 29.14
N VAL A 7 -14.59 61.11 30.03
CA VAL A 7 -14.99 59.76 30.53
C VAL A 7 -15.61 58.90 29.40
N VAL A 8 -16.40 59.50 28.50
CA VAL A 8 -16.96 58.79 27.35
C VAL A 8 -15.87 58.46 26.34
N ALA A 9 -14.91 59.34 26.11
CA ALA A 9 -13.76 59.06 25.22
C ALA A 9 -12.88 57.95 25.77
N ILE A 10 -12.55 57.95 27.05
CA ILE A 10 -11.77 56.87 27.71
C ILE A 10 -12.55 55.54 27.66
N LYS A 11 -13.84 55.54 27.90
CA LYS A 11 -14.66 54.33 27.74
C LYS A 11 -14.70 53.83 26.30
N ARG A 12 -14.71 54.73 25.32
CA ARG A 12 -14.72 54.36 23.90
C ARG A 12 -13.40 53.81 23.43
N GLU A 13 -12.26 54.29 23.93
CA GLU A 13 -10.95 53.76 23.63
C GLU A 13 -10.72 52.41 24.31
N SER A 14 -11.11 52.24 25.56
CA SER A 14 -11.04 50.97 26.24
C SER A 14 -11.94 49.90 25.63
N PHE A 15 -13.14 50.31 25.12
CA PHE A 15 -14.01 49.39 24.38
C PHE A 15 -13.39 48.95 23.04
N ARG A 16 -12.76 49.88 22.29
CA ARG A 16 -12.04 49.55 21.05
C ARG A 16 -10.90 48.60 21.28
N LEU A 17 -10.09 48.84 22.32
CA LEU A 17 -8.99 47.94 22.74
C LEU A 17 -9.51 46.54 23.09
N LEU A 18 -10.64 46.48 23.81
CA LEU A 18 -11.23 45.17 24.19
C LEU A 18 -11.79 44.44 22.96
N VAL A 19 -12.41 45.12 22.03
CA VAL A 19 -12.87 44.51 20.76
C VAL A 19 -11.69 44.06 19.91
N THR A 20 -10.61 44.87 19.82
CA THR A 20 -9.41 44.48 19.07
C THR A 20 -8.75 43.25 19.72
N ALA A 21 -8.62 43.22 21.04
CA ALA A 21 -8.09 42.09 21.77
C ALA A 21 -8.93 40.82 21.57
N ALA A 22 -10.28 40.98 21.59
CA ALA A 22 -11.19 39.85 21.32
C ALA A 22 -11.05 39.34 19.88
N VAL A 23 -10.92 40.20 18.89
CA VAL A 23 -10.70 39.82 17.48
C VAL A 23 -9.37 39.11 17.31
N VAL A 24 -8.29 39.64 17.93
CA VAL A 24 -6.97 39.01 17.92
C VAL A 24 -7.03 37.64 18.60
N PHE A 25 -7.70 37.54 19.75
CA PHE A 25 -7.88 36.28 20.46
C PHE A 25 -8.65 35.24 19.63
N VAL A 26 -9.74 35.67 18.97
CA VAL A 26 -10.50 34.79 18.06
C VAL A 26 -9.63 34.37 16.86
N PHE A 27 -8.88 35.29 16.27
CA PHE A 27 -7.94 35.00 15.18
C PHE A 27 -6.86 33.98 15.61
N LEU A 28 -6.21 34.19 16.78
CA LEU A 28 -5.23 33.26 17.33
C LEU A 28 -5.87 31.88 17.61
N GLY A 29 -7.08 31.88 18.19
CA GLY A 29 -7.79 30.63 18.49
C GLY A 29 -8.22 29.85 17.25
N LEU A 30 -8.76 30.53 16.24
CA LEU A 30 -9.34 29.87 15.05
C LEU A 30 -8.34 29.56 13.95
N ILE A 31 -7.28 30.34 13.80
CA ILE A 31 -6.30 30.17 12.70
C ILE A 31 -4.98 29.62 13.21
N VAL A 32 -4.38 30.28 14.20
CA VAL A 32 -3.05 29.88 14.70
C VAL A 32 -3.14 28.65 15.60
N GLY A 33 -4.22 28.51 16.38
CA GLY A 33 -4.44 27.38 17.26
C GLY A 33 -4.40 26.02 16.56
N PRO A 34 -5.18 25.77 15.50
CA PRO A 34 -5.14 24.51 14.78
C PRO A 34 -3.78 24.19 14.15
N ILE A 35 -3.05 25.21 13.66
CA ILE A 35 -1.69 25.07 13.13
C ILE A 35 -0.72 24.63 14.23
N ALA A 36 -0.77 25.29 15.37
CA ALA A 36 0.06 24.93 16.54
C ALA A 36 -0.30 23.55 17.10
N GLY A 37 -1.61 23.25 17.18
CA GLY A 37 -2.11 21.93 17.59
C GLY A 37 -1.66 20.81 16.67
N GLY A 38 -1.71 21.01 15.36
CA GLY A 38 -1.17 20.09 14.38
C GLY A 38 0.34 19.87 14.54
N ALA A 39 1.11 20.95 14.74
CA ALA A 39 2.54 20.88 14.97
C ALA A 39 2.86 20.09 16.24
N TYR A 40 2.13 20.31 17.34
CA TYR A 40 2.31 19.55 18.58
C TYR A 40 1.96 18.07 18.41
N ALA A 41 0.88 17.76 17.70
CA ALA A 41 0.49 16.38 17.43
C ALA A 41 1.57 15.63 16.63
N HIS A 42 2.08 16.24 15.57
CA HIS A 42 3.18 15.66 14.79
C HIS A 42 4.49 15.55 15.58
N THR A 43 4.85 16.56 16.38
CA THR A 43 6.07 16.49 17.20
C THR A 43 5.99 15.38 18.25
N ASP A 44 4.84 15.21 18.91
CA ASP A 44 4.64 14.14 19.87
C ASP A 44 4.67 12.76 19.21
N MET A 45 4.08 12.63 18.02
CA MET A 45 4.12 11.40 17.26
C MET A 45 5.55 11.09 16.78
N ALA A 46 6.30 12.10 16.32
CA ALA A 46 7.69 11.93 15.91
C ALA A 46 8.56 11.42 17.09
N ASN A 47 8.41 12.01 18.26
CA ASN A 47 9.11 11.55 19.46
C ASN A 47 8.72 10.10 19.83
N GLN A 48 7.45 9.73 19.68
CA GLN A 48 7.00 8.37 19.90
C GLN A 48 7.60 7.41 18.86
N MET A 49 7.60 7.78 17.59
CA MET A 49 8.20 6.98 16.53
C MET A 49 9.70 6.76 16.75
N GLN A 50 10.44 7.78 17.18
CA GLN A 50 11.87 7.65 17.50
C GLN A 50 12.13 6.71 18.68
N SER A 51 11.20 6.61 19.65
CA SER A 51 11.36 5.73 20.81
C SER A 51 10.91 4.30 20.56
N ASP A 52 9.87 4.11 19.74
CA ASP A 52 9.13 2.85 19.63
C ASP A 52 9.46 2.09 18.34
N ALA A 53 9.91 2.77 17.28
CA ALA A 53 10.25 2.13 16.02
C ALA A 53 11.55 1.30 16.14
N LYS A 54 11.53 0.12 15.53
CA LYS A 54 12.69 -0.76 15.46
C LYS A 54 13.58 -0.32 14.29
N GLU A 55 14.87 -0.23 14.52
CA GLU A 55 15.84 -0.13 13.42
C GLU A 55 16.05 -1.50 12.79
N LEU A 56 16.00 -1.54 11.46
CA LEU A 56 16.21 -2.75 10.67
C LEU A 56 17.54 -2.67 9.95
N GLU A 57 18.29 -3.76 10.00
CA GLU A 57 19.48 -3.93 9.13
C GLU A 57 19.04 -4.23 7.69
N THR A 58 17.97 -5.02 7.54
CA THR A 58 17.36 -5.37 6.26
C THR A 58 15.84 -5.28 6.34
N LEU A 59 15.20 -4.93 5.23
CA LEU A 59 13.74 -4.95 5.13
C LEU A 59 13.20 -6.39 5.17
N PRO A 60 11.94 -6.59 5.61
CA PRO A 60 11.33 -7.92 5.55
C PRO A 60 11.21 -8.37 4.09
N ASN A 61 11.58 -9.63 3.84
CA ASN A 61 11.47 -10.24 2.52
C ASN A 61 10.03 -10.23 2.02
N SER A 62 9.88 -10.03 0.72
CA SER A 62 8.59 -10.20 0.07
C SER A 62 8.18 -11.67 0.06
N SER A 63 6.90 -11.94 0.28
CA SER A 63 6.37 -13.30 0.23
C SER A 63 6.50 -13.87 -1.18
N LYS A 64 7.12 -15.05 -1.28
CA LYS A 64 7.29 -15.78 -2.54
C LYS A 64 5.99 -16.40 -3.03
N GLU A 65 5.11 -16.76 -2.09
CA GLU A 65 3.83 -17.42 -2.37
C GLU A 65 2.72 -16.43 -2.72
N ASN A 66 2.83 -15.19 -2.21
CA ASN A 66 1.77 -14.18 -2.29
C ASN A 66 2.27 -12.81 -2.75
N VAL A 67 3.22 -12.77 -3.67
CA VAL A 67 3.74 -11.50 -4.21
C VAL A 67 2.62 -10.67 -4.87
N ARG A 68 2.63 -9.37 -4.60
CA ARG A 68 1.67 -8.45 -5.23
C ARG A 68 2.09 -8.15 -6.67
N VAL A 69 1.58 -8.91 -7.62
CA VAL A 69 1.85 -8.76 -9.06
C VAL A 69 0.87 -7.80 -9.72
N LEU A 70 -0.44 -7.99 -9.50
CA LEU A 70 -1.48 -7.28 -10.24
C LEU A 70 -1.72 -5.86 -9.69
N PRO A 71 -1.51 -4.79 -10.48
CA PRO A 71 -1.83 -3.43 -10.08
C PRO A 71 -3.35 -3.23 -10.03
N ARG A 72 -3.77 -2.25 -9.22
CA ARG A 72 -5.19 -1.97 -9.00
C ARG A 72 -5.91 -1.58 -10.29
N SER A 73 -5.29 -0.81 -11.17
CA SER A 73 -5.89 -0.37 -12.44
C SER A 73 -6.25 -1.53 -13.36
N VAL A 74 -5.37 -2.53 -13.48
CA VAL A 74 -5.62 -3.75 -14.24
C VAL A 74 -6.67 -4.61 -13.55
N SER A 75 -6.59 -4.75 -12.22
CA SER A 75 -7.58 -5.46 -11.42
C SER A 75 -8.98 -4.86 -11.56
N ASP A 76 -9.10 -3.52 -11.53
CA ASP A 76 -10.36 -2.80 -11.74
C ASP A 76 -10.97 -3.14 -13.12
N ASN A 77 -10.12 -3.27 -14.16
CA ASN A 77 -10.55 -3.64 -15.51
C ASN A 77 -11.00 -5.11 -15.58
N TYR A 78 -10.24 -6.01 -14.96
CA TYR A 78 -10.62 -7.42 -14.85
C TYR A 78 -11.95 -7.60 -14.11
N ALA A 79 -12.13 -6.88 -13.01
CA ALA A 79 -13.35 -6.90 -12.24
C ALA A 79 -14.56 -6.39 -13.05
N ARG A 80 -14.42 -5.22 -13.71
CA ARG A 80 -15.48 -4.64 -14.55
C ARG A 80 -15.87 -5.55 -15.72
N SER A 81 -14.89 -6.12 -16.41
CA SER A 81 -15.14 -7.01 -17.55
C SER A 81 -15.74 -8.36 -17.15
N SER A 82 -15.70 -8.72 -15.87
CA SER A 82 -16.28 -9.96 -15.34
C SER A 82 -17.63 -9.76 -14.67
N MET A 83 -18.06 -8.51 -14.48
CA MET A 83 -19.32 -8.19 -13.81
C MET A 83 -20.52 -8.57 -14.66
N GLN A 84 -21.41 -9.40 -14.11
CA GLN A 84 -22.60 -9.91 -14.80
C GLN A 84 -23.91 -9.24 -14.37
N TYR A 85 -23.84 -8.26 -13.45
CA TYR A 85 -25.02 -7.66 -12.82
C TYR A 85 -25.17 -6.18 -13.22
N PRO A 86 -25.99 -5.85 -14.24
CA PRO A 86 -26.11 -4.47 -14.75
C PRO A 86 -26.74 -3.48 -13.77
N GLN A 87 -27.40 -3.97 -12.72
CA GLN A 87 -28.02 -3.13 -11.68
C GLN A 87 -27.07 -2.82 -10.51
N TYR A 88 -25.85 -3.35 -10.56
CA TYR A 88 -24.84 -3.20 -9.53
C TYR A 88 -23.59 -2.54 -10.09
N LYS A 89 -22.88 -1.85 -9.24
CA LYS A 89 -21.54 -1.33 -9.52
C LYS A 89 -20.51 -1.97 -8.60
N LEU A 90 -19.30 -2.01 -9.08
CA LEU A 90 -18.16 -2.42 -8.29
C LEU A 90 -17.68 -1.23 -7.44
N ARG A 91 -17.63 -1.44 -6.14
CA ARG A 91 -16.93 -0.54 -5.23
C ARG A 91 -15.62 -1.16 -4.85
N SER A 92 -14.51 -0.53 -5.21
CA SER A 92 -13.22 -1.02 -4.77
C SER A 92 -13.16 -1.04 -3.25
N SER A 93 -12.63 -2.10 -2.70
CA SER A 93 -12.23 -2.22 -1.32
C SER A 93 -10.71 -2.39 -1.25
N ASP A 94 -10.22 -2.97 -0.19
CA ASP A 94 -8.79 -3.16 -0.02
C ASP A 94 -8.34 -4.56 -0.45
N ILE A 95 -7.03 -4.82 -0.36
CA ILE A 95 -6.49 -6.17 -0.48
C ILE A 95 -7.04 -7.00 0.67
N THR A 96 -7.48 -8.20 0.38
CA THR A 96 -8.04 -9.13 1.36
C THR A 96 -7.36 -10.49 1.23
N TYR A 97 -7.09 -11.14 2.36
CA TYR A 97 -6.58 -12.51 2.41
C TYR A 97 -7.72 -13.50 2.40
N ARG A 98 -7.67 -14.49 1.51
CA ARG A 98 -8.74 -15.45 1.31
C ARG A 98 -8.20 -16.76 0.75
N ASN A 99 -8.56 -17.89 1.38
CA ASN A 99 -8.20 -19.25 0.90
C ASN A 99 -6.69 -19.44 0.61
N GLY A 100 -5.82 -18.79 1.40
CA GLY A 100 -4.37 -18.92 1.22
C GLY A 100 -3.75 -17.90 0.26
N SER A 101 -4.53 -17.02 -0.38
CA SER A 101 -4.04 -16.04 -1.35
C SER A 101 -4.57 -14.63 -1.05
N TYR A 102 -3.84 -13.61 -1.50
CA TYR A 102 -4.30 -12.21 -1.47
C TYR A 102 -5.03 -11.84 -2.74
N THR A 103 -6.11 -11.10 -2.59
CA THR A 103 -6.98 -10.67 -3.68
C THR A 103 -7.37 -9.21 -3.53
N TRP A 104 -7.59 -8.49 -4.64
CA TRP A 104 -8.37 -7.26 -4.62
C TRP A 104 -9.84 -7.61 -4.45
N SER A 105 -10.50 -7.06 -3.43
CA SER A 105 -11.92 -7.27 -3.19
C SER A 105 -12.77 -6.10 -3.65
N TYR A 106 -13.91 -6.40 -4.27
CA TYR A 106 -14.85 -5.41 -4.82
C TYR A 106 -16.26 -5.74 -4.33
N GLY A 107 -16.85 -4.86 -3.55
CA GLY A 107 -18.25 -5.02 -3.14
C GLY A 107 -19.20 -4.82 -4.33
N LEU A 108 -20.20 -5.68 -4.46
CA LEU A 108 -21.29 -5.55 -5.43
C LEU A 108 -22.39 -4.66 -4.84
N GLU A 109 -22.28 -3.36 -5.08
CA GLU A 109 -23.21 -2.36 -4.53
C GLU A 109 -24.30 -1.98 -5.53
N PRO A 110 -25.54 -1.71 -5.09
CA PRO A 110 -26.58 -1.17 -5.98
C PRO A 110 -26.13 0.10 -6.69
N ASP A 111 -26.30 0.19 -8.00
CA ASP A 111 -25.94 1.37 -8.79
C ASP A 111 -27.07 2.38 -8.92
N ASN A 112 -28.30 1.90 -8.88
CA ASN A 112 -29.50 2.71 -9.04
C ASN A 112 -30.11 3.07 -7.67
N PRO A 113 -30.52 4.35 -7.43
CA PRO A 113 -31.17 4.75 -6.19
C PRO A 113 -32.41 3.93 -5.79
N MET A 114 -33.20 3.46 -6.76
CA MET A 114 -34.36 2.60 -6.50
C MET A 114 -33.94 1.22 -6.01
N VAL A 115 -32.90 0.64 -6.60
CA VAL A 115 -32.29 -0.62 -6.16
C VAL A 115 -31.62 -0.44 -4.79
N ALA A 116 -31.01 0.72 -4.53
CA ALA A 116 -30.40 1.04 -3.25
C ALA A 116 -31.40 1.17 -2.09
N LEU A 117 -32.67 1.52 -2.40
CA LEU A 117 -33.75 1.61 -1.41
C LEU A 117 -34.46 0.27 -1.15
N SER A 118 -34.53 -0.61 -2.15
CA SER A 118 -35.30 -1.86 -2.09
C SER A 118 -34.48 -3.14 -2.26
N GLY A 119 -33.24 -2.99 -2.73
CA GLY A 119 -32.32 -4.10 -2.99
C GLY A 119 -31.34 -4.34 -1.85
N GLN A 120 -30.58 -5.40 -1.99
CA GLN A 120 -29.52 -5.78 -1.05
C GLN A 120 -28.17 -5.73 -1.75
N GLN A 121 -27.08 -5.48 -1.01
CA GLN A 121 -25.74 -5.75 -1.53
C GLN A 121 -25.60 -7.25 -1.80
N ARG A 122 -25.02 -7.61 -2.99
CA ARG A 122 -24.99 -9.02 -3.45
C ARG A 122 -23.66 -9.75 -3.18
N GLY A 123 -22.88 -9.31 -2.23
CA GLY A 123 -21.60 -9.96 -1.94
C GLY A 123 -20.42 -9.20 -2.55
N ALA A 124 -19.42 -9.92 -3.02
CA ALA A 124 -18.18 -9.35 -3.49
C ALA A 124 -17.59 -10.14 -4.67
N LEU A 125 -16.79 -9.42 -5.46
CA LEU A 125 -15.96 -9.95 -6.52
C LEU A 125 -14.50 -9.85 -6.06
N TYR A 126 -13.73 -10.89 -6.31
CA TYR A 126 -12.33 -11.00 -5.92
C TYR A 126 -11.46 -11.22 -7.15
N VAL A 127 -10.38 -10.47 -7.26
CA VAL A 127 -9.39 -10.61 -8.32
C VAL A 127 -8.07 -11.00 -7.68
N ASP A 128 -7.51 -12.14 -8.07
CA ASP A 128 -6.22 -12.60 -7.56
C ASP A 128 -5.11 -11.62 -7.91
N ILE A 129 -4.21 -11.33 -6.95
CA ILE A 129 -3.13 -10.35 -7.14
C ILE A 129 -1.77 -11.00 -7.38
N THR A 130 -1.68 -12.31 -7.26
CA THR A 130 -0.40 -13.02 -7.28
C THR A 130 0.10 -13.34 -8.68
N GLY A 131 -0.79 -13.35 -9.68
CA GLY A 131 -0.47 -13.65 -11.06
C GLY A 131 -0.72 -12.49 -12.02
N THR A 132 -0.22 -12.64 -13.25
CA THR A 132 -0.47 -11.71 -14.35
C THR A 132 -1.78 -12.00 -15.09
N GLU A 133 -2.32 -13.19 -14.92
CA GLU A 133 -3.52 -13.66 -15.61
C GLU A 133 -4.80 -13.19 -14.90
N LYS A 134 -5.88 -13.11 -15.69
CA LYS A 134 -7.20 -12.77 -15.20
C LYS A 134 -7.82 -13.93 -14.40
N GLN A 135 -7.74 -13.87 -13.08
CA GLN A 135 -8.42 -14.79 -12.19
C GLN A 135 -9.43 -14.03 -11.33
N VAL A 136 -10.72 -14.23 -11.63
CA VAL A 136 -11.82 -13.51 -10.99
C VAL A 136 -12.81 -14.49 -10.39
N THR A 137 -13.12 -14.32 -9.10
CA THR A 137 -14.12 -15.11 -8.39
C THR A 137 -15.24 -14.19 -7.90
N ILE A 138 -16.49 -14.59 -8.12
CA ILE A 138 -17.67 -13.86 -7.63
C ILE A 138 -18.29 -14.68 -6.50
N GLU A 139 -18.53 -14.07 -5.36
CA GLU A 139 -19.25 -14.67 -4.25
C GLU A 139 -20.52 -13.91 -3.95
N GLU A 140 -21.63 -14.60 -4.10
CA GLU A 140 -22.92 -14.05 -3.80
C GLU A 140 -23.26 -14.23 -2.32
N THR A 141 -23.44 -13.13 -1.63
CA THR A 141 -23.94 -13.09 -0.25
C THR A 141 -24.91 -11.93 -0.13
N ALA A 142 -26.16 -12.19 0.17
CA ALA A 142 -27.13 -11.14 0.42
C ALA A 142 -26.89 -10.52 1.80
N PHE A 143 -26.67 -9.20 1.83
CA PHE A 143 -26.51 -8.45 3.07
C PHE A 143 -27.79 -7.68 3.39
N SER A 144 -28.30 -7.82 4.59
CA SER A 144 -29.44 -7.04 5.08
C SER A 144 -29.12 -5.55 5.12
N ASN A 145 -27.87 -5.19 5.51
CA ASN A 145 -27.35 -3.84 5.50
C ASN A 145 -26.09 -3.78 4.61
N GLY A 146 -26.10 -2.97 3.58
CA GLY A 146 -25.02 -2.92 2.60
C GLY A 146 -24.35 -1.55 2.49
N ARG A 147 -23.17 -1.54 1.86
CA ARG A 147 -22.38 -0.30 1.65
C ARG A 147 -23.07 0.68 0.70
N GLY A 148 -23.78 0.18 -0.30
CA GLY A 148 -24.49 0.97 -1.30
C GLY A 148 -25.96 1.21 -0.99
N GLN A 149 -26.48 0.76 0.15
CA GLN A 149 -27.87 0.92 0.58
C GLN A 149 -28.09 2.28 1.27
N TYR A 150 -29.33 2.73 1.31
CA TYR A 150 -29.72 4.01 1.90
C TYR A 150 -30.45 3.85 3.23
N LEU A 151 -30.47 4.93 4.00
CA LEU A 151 -31.19 5.05 5.26
C LEU A 151 -30.78 3.95 6.27
N PHE A 152 -31.78 3.28 6.84
CA PHE A 152 -31.60 2.31 7.91
C PHE A 152 -30.87 1.04 7.47
N ASP A 153 -30.89 0.71 6.19
CA ASP A 153 -30.20 -0.45 5.62
C ASP A 153 -28.76 -0.10 5.17
N SER A 154 -28.34 1.15 5.38
CA SER A 154 -27.00 1.60 5.04
C SER A 154 -25.98 1.13 6.09
N TYR A 155 -24.98 0.37 5.65
CA TYR A 155 -23.82 0.00 6.45
C TYR A 155 -23.17 1.21 7.15
N ARG A 156 -22.96 2.32 6.40
CA ARG A 156 -22.36 3.53 6.94
C ARG A 156 -23.20 4.17 8.03
N TYR A 157 -24.51 4.26 7.80
CA TYR A 157 -25.45 4.87 8.74
C TYR A 157 -25.50 4.09 10.06
N GLN A 158 -25.59 2.75 9.97
CA GLN A 158 -25.62 1.87 11.15
C GLN A 158 -24.35 1.99 11.99
N ASN A 159 -23.17 2.01 11.35
CA ASN A 159 -21.89 2.15 12.05
C ASN A 159 -21.75 3.52 12.72
N VAL A 160 -22.12 4.60 12.03
CA VAL A 160 -22.06 5.98 12.59
C VAL A 160 -23.02 6.11 13.79
N LEU A 161 -24.21 5.53 13.74
CA LEU A 161 -25.14 5.55 14.89
C LEU A 161 -24.57 4.81 16.11
N ARG A 162 -23.85 3.70 15.90
CA ARG A 162 -23.26 2.93 16.99
C ARG A 162 -22.03 3.60 17.59
N SER A 163 -21.24 4.26 16.76
CA SER A 163 -19.94 4.84 17.15
C SER A 163 -19.79 6.27 16.61
N PRO A 164 -20.62 7.23 17.03
CA PRO A 164 -20.67 8.58 16.42
C PRO A 164 -19.42 9.44 16.68
N PHE A 165 -18.61 9.09 17.68
CA PHE A 165 -17.41 9.83 18.03
C PHE A 165 -16.12 9.22 17.48
N LYS A 166 -16.21 8.13 16.70
CA LYS A 166 -15.07 7.55 16.00
C LYS A 166 -15.02 8.02 14.55
N LYS A 167 -13.83 8.21 14.01
CA LYS A 167 -13.66 8.38 12.56
C LYS A 167 -13.67 6.99 11.93
N HIS A 168 -14.63 6.72 11.07
CA HIS A 168 -14.72 5.48 10.31
C HIS A 168 -13.85 5.57 9.05
N ASN A 169 -12.96 4.60 8.84
CA ASN A 169 -12.04 4.56 7.70
C ASN A 169 -12.69 3.79 6.54
N TRP A 170 -13.60 4.45 5.85
CA TRP A 170 -14.39 3.82 4.77
C TRP A 170 -13.57 3.38 3.57
N ASP A 171 -12.43 4.04 3.34
CA ASP A 171 -11.56 3.76 2.19
C ASP A 171 -10.76 2.46 2.35
N THR A 172 -10.63 1.97 3.60
CA THR A 172 -10.00 0.70 3.94
C THR A 172 -11.03 -0.38 4.31
N THR A 173 -12.26 -0.28 3.81
CA THR A 173 -13.27 -1.32 4.01
C THR A 173 -12.94 -2.51 3.12
N PHE A 174 -12.90 -3.70 3.69
CA PHE A 174 -12.65 -4.94 2.99
C PHE A 174 -13.75 -5.97 3.22
N ASN A 175 -13.77 -6.99 2.37
CA ASN A 175 -14.69 -8.12 2.54
C ASN A 175 -13.86 -9.31 3.03
N ALA A 176 -14.16 -9.79 4.23
CA ALA A 176 -13.58 -10.99 4.80
C ALA A 176 -14.51 -12.19 4.57
N GLN A 177 -13.96 -13.39 4.61
CA GLN A 177 -14.74 -14.62 4.41
C GLN A 177 -14.45 -15.64 5.51
N ALA A 178 -15.51 -16.22 6.06
CA ALA A 178 -15.42 -17.39 6.94
C ALA A 178 -16.62 -18.31 6.71
N ASN A 179 -16.39 -19.62 6.70
CA ASN A 179 -17.43 -20.65 6.59
C ASN A 179 -18.38 -20.44 5.39
N GLY A 180 -17.84 -20.00 4.25
CA GLY A 180 -18.63 -19.75 3.03
C GLY A 180 -19.53 -18.52 3.10
N LYS A 181 -19.35 -17.64 4.10
CA LYS A 181 -20.10 -16.39 4.23
C LYS A 181 -19.15 -15.20 4.14
N SER A 182 -19.58 -14.17 3.43
CA SER A 182 -18.86 -12.91 3.36
C SER A 182 -19.26 -11.98 4.51
N TYR A 183 -18.29 -11.23 5.01
CA TYR A 183 -18.44 -10.22 6.06
C TYR A 183 -17.85 -8.91 5.54
N ILE A 184 -18.38 -7.79 6.00
CA ILE A 184 -17.83 -6.47 5.69
C ILE A 184 -17.12 -5.94 6.93
N ALA A 185 -15.85 -5.59 6.79
CA ALA A 185 -15.08 -5.07 7.90
C ALA A 185 -14.41 -3.72 7.54
N HIS A 186 -14.25 -2.86 8.53
CA HIS A 186 -13.45 -1.65 8.44
C HIS A 186 -12.90 -1.28 9.81
N SER A 187 -11.84 -0.52 9.82
CA SER A 187 -11.25 0.02 11.05
C SER A 187 -11.76 1.43 11.35
N THR A 188 -11.65 1.81 12.61
CA THR A 188 -11.96 3.17 13.08
C THR A 188 -10.72 3.83 13.66
N THR A 189 -10.72 5.16 13.65
CA THR A 189 -9.72 5.99 14.31
C THR A 189 -10.36 6.71 15.48
N THR A 190 -9.71 6.64 16.63
CA THR A 190 -10.03 7.44 17.83
C THR A 190 -8.94 8.49 18.03
N TYR A 191 -9.17 9.42 18.95
CA TYR A 191 -8.25 10.52 19.17
C TYR A 191 -7.91 10.63 20.65
N LYS A 192 -6.60 10.61 20.95
CA LYS A 192 -6.08 10.91 22.28
C LYS A 192 -5.84 12.41 22.41
N TRP A 193 -6.65 13.07 23.21
CA TRP A 193 -6.54 14.49 23.46
C TRP A 193 -5.43 14.78 24.47
N LYS A 194 -4.62 15.78 24.16
CA LYS A 194 -3.55 16.32 25.01
C LYS A 194 -3.64 17.83 25.08
N PHE A 195 -3.07 18.40 26.12
CA PHE A 195 -2.88 19.82 26.29
C PHE A 195 -1.40 20.13 26.45
N ARG A 196 -0.88 21.10 25.71
CA ARG A 196 0.51 21.55 25.83
C ARG A 196 0.57 23.01 26.15
N MET A 197 1.31 23.35 27.24
CA MET A 197 1.73 24.70 27.55
C MET A 197 3.01 25.01 26.76
N GLY A 198 2.86 25.56 25.60
CA GLY A 198 3.96 25.99 24.74
C GLY A 198 3.86 27.51 24.50
N PRO A 199 4.56 28.05 23.48
CA PRO A 199 4.40 29.44 23.06
C PRO A 199 2.95 29.81 22.75
N ILE A 200 2.18 28.84 22.30
CA ILE A 200 0.73 28.93 22.06
C ILE A 200 0.09 27.77 22.84
N PRO A 201 -0.49 28.03 24.03
CA PRO A 201 -1.20 26.97 24.77
C PRO A 201 -2.36 26.43 23.95
N GLN A 202 -2.38 25.12 23.72
CA GLN A 202 -3.35 24.51 22.81
C GLN A 202 -3.70 23.07 23.18
N PHE A 203 -4.98 22.73 23.01
CA PHE A 203 -5.41 21.34 22.92
C PHE A 203 -5.11 20.78 21.51
N TYR A 204 -4.66 19.55 21.47
CA TYR A 204 -4.43 18.82 20.22
C TYR A 204 -4.78 17.35 20.39
N ALA A 205 -4.95 16.65 19.29
CA ALA A 205 -5.36 15.28 19.29
C ALA A 205 -4.40 14.42 18.43
N ILE A 206 -4.01 13.27 18.98
CA ILE A 206 -3.18 12.29 18.29
C ILE A 206 -4.10 11.15 17.84
N PRO A 207 -4.12 10.78 16.54
CA PRO A 207 -4.93 9.67 16.07
C PRO A 207 -4.38 8.34 16.60
N GLN A 208 -5.29 7.46 16.99
CA GLN A 208 -4.99 6.11 17.47
C GLN A 208 -5.94 5.12 16.79
N HIS A 209 -5.49 3.88 16.60
CA HIS A 209 -6.35 2.81 16.14
C HIS A 209 -7.48 2.62 17.17
N GLY A 210 -8.72 2.72 16.73
CA GLY A 210 -9.91 2.65 17.60
C GLY A 210 -10.38 1.21 17.75
N SER A 211 -11.24 0.78 16.85
CA SER A 211 -11.81 -0.58 16.82
C SER A 211 -11.87 -1.10 15.39
N VAL A 212 -12.05 -2.39 15.25
CA VAL A 212 -12.44 -3.04 14.01
C VAL A 212 -13.92 -3.36 14.08
N GLU A 213 -14.69 -2.86 13.12
CA GLU A 213 -16.13 -3.09 13.01
C GLU A 213 -16.36 -4.16 11.95
N VAL A 214 -16.99 -5.25 12.33
CA VAL A 214 -17.29 -6.39 11.44
C VAL A 214 -18.79 -6.55 11.34
N MET A 215 -19.33 -6.53 10.13
CA MET A 215 -20.74 -6.74 9.87
C MET A 215 -20.98 -8.10 9.23
N SER A 216 -21.87 -8.87 9.81
CA SER A 216 -22.37 -10.14 9.27
C SER A 216 -23.37 -9.91 8.11
N PRO A 217 -23.68 -10.94 7.30
CA PRO A 217 -24.73 -10.86 6.29
C PRO A 217 -26.11 -10.50 6.84
N SER A 218 -26.43 -10.87 8.08
CA SER A 218 -27.68 -10.49 8.76
C SER A 218 -27.77 -9.01 9.13
N GLY A 219 -26.65 -8.26 9.00
CA GLY A 219 -26.58 -6.85 9.38
C GLY A 219 -26.15 -6.61 10.82
N ASP A 220 -25.81 -7.67 11.56
CA ASP A 220 -25.28 -7.53 12.91
C ASP A 220 -23.85 -7.00 12.84
N ILE A 221 -23.58 -5.95 13.60
CA ILE A 221 -22.25 -5.32 13.66
C ILE A 221 -21.62 -5.64 15.01
N GLU A 222 -20.46 -6.22 14.97
CA GLU A 222 -19.60 -6.46 16.13
C GLU A 222 -18.43 -5.46 16.09
N SER A 223 -18.21 -4.80 17.24
CA SER A 223 -17.10 -3.85 17.42
C SER A 223 -16.10 -4.49 18.38
N MET A 224 -14.88 -4.66 17.94
CA MET A 224 -13.81 -5.30 18.71
C MET A 224 -12.57 -4.41 18.81
N SER A 225 -11.80 -4.58 19.87
CA SER A 225 -10.51 -3.93 19.97
C SER A 225 -9.52 -4.48 18.92
N PRO A 226 -8.47 -3.74 18.55
CA PRO A 226 -7.46 -4.24 17.62
C PRO A 226 -6.82 -5.57 18.06
N LYS A 227 -6.67 -5.79 19.37
CA LYS A 227 -6.12 -7.03 19.90
C LYS A 227 -7.09 -8.22 19.73
N GLU A 228 -8.37 -8.03 20.02
CA GLU A 228 -9.40 -9.05 19.77
C GLU A 228 -9.53 -9.37 18.28
N ALA A 229 -9.36 -8.37 17.42
CA ALA A 229 -9.40 -8.53 15.97
C ALA A 229 -8.24 -9.41 15.45
N GLN A 230 -7.04 -9.31 16.04
CA GLN A 230 -5.89 -10.15 15.70
C GLN A 230 -6.11 -11.62 16.06
N GLU A 231 -6.88 -11.90 17.13
CA GLU A 231 -7.18 -13.25 17.58
C GLU A 231 -8.33 -13.90 16.78
N LEU A 232 -9.11 -13.10 16.04
CA LEU A 232 -10.27 -13.59 15.30
C LEU A 232 -9.85 -14.24 13.98
N SER A 233 -10.13 -15.52 13.79
CA SER A 233 -9.76 -16.27 12.57
C SER A 233 -10.31 -15.67 11.27
N LEU A 234 -11.45 -14.99 11.30
CA LEU A 234 -12.03 -14.24 10.18
C LEU A 234 -11.12 -13.12 9.68
N LEU A 235 -10.33 -12.50 10.58
CA LEU A 235 -9.48 -11.36 10.31
C LEU A 235 -8.01 -11.74 10.19
N GLN A 236 -7.68 -13.02 10.28
CA GLN A 236 -6.33 -13.51 10.09
C GLN A 236 -5.85 -13.21 8.66
N GLY A 237 -4.66 -12.65 8.51
CA GLY A 237 -4.09 -12.23 7.23
C GLY A 237 -4.66 -10.93 6.65
N GLN A 238 -5.69 -10.34 7.28
CA GLN A 238 -6.26 -9.07 6.84
C GLN A 238 -5.46 -7.88 7.37
N ASN A 239 -5.44 -6.81 6.61
CA ASN A 239 -4.90 -5.52 7.03
C ASN A 239 -6.04 -4.63 7.53
N PHE A 240 -6.04 -4.34 8.80
CA PHE A 240 -7.04 -3.46 9.42
C PHE A 240 -6.43 -2.30 10.21
N TYR A 241 -5.10 -2.16 10.21
CA TYR A 241 -4.49 -0.95 10.74
C TYR A 241 -4.77 0.23 9.81
N PRO A 242 -5.30 1.38 10.31
CA PRO A 242 -5.73 2.48 9.44
C PRO A 242 -4.56 3.11 8.65
N TYR A 243 -4.69 3.20 7.34
CA TYR A 243 -3.71 3.86 6.46
C TYR A 243 -3.41 5.29 6.87
N ASP A 244 -4.43 6.05 7.27
CA ASP A 244 -4.27 7.43 7.74
C ASP A 244 -3.36 7.54 8.94
N ILE A 245 -3.40 6.56 9.87
CA ILE A 245 -2.54 6.55 11.04
C ILE A 245 -1.11 6.17 10.64
N ALA A 246 -0.94 5.18 9.76
CA ALA A 246 0.36 4.81 9.22
C ALA A 246 1.03 6.01 8.54
N MET A 247 0.29 6.69 7.67
CA MET A 247 0.74 7.91 7.01
C MET A 247 1.02 9.05 7.99
N PHE A 248 0.19 9.23 9.02
CA PHE A 248 0.40 10.25 10.03
C PHE A 248 1.69 9.99 10.83
N LYS A 249 1.98 8.73 11.17
CA LYS A 249 3.23 8.33 11.83
C LYS A 249 4.45 8.78 11.02
N VAL A 250 4.55 8.35 9.76
CA VAL A 250 5.73 8.65 8.91
C VAL A 250 5.80 10.13 8.55
N LYS A 251 4.66 10.78 8.25
CA LYS A 251 4.62 12.25 8.03
C LYS A 251 5.11 13.03 9.25
N SER A 252 4.93 12.49 10.43
CA SER A 252 5.36 13.15 11.67
C SER A 252 6.89 13.20 11.80
N MET A 253 7.61 12.31 11.13
CA MET A 253 9.09 12.33 11.15
C MET A 253 9.68 13.62 10.59
N GLN A 254 8.94 14.36 9.75
CA GLN A 254 9.33 15.71 9.31
C GLN A 254 9.46 16.72 10.48
N TYR A 255 8.91 16.39 11.66
CA TYR A 255 8.89 17.25 12.83
C TYR A 255 9.91 16.84 13.92
N VAL A 256 10.79 15.89 13.64
CA VAL A 256 11.82 15.43 14.57
C VAL A 256 12.66 16.60 15.10
N ASN A 257 13.11 17.49 14.22
CA ASN A 257 13.86 18.71 14.56
C ASN A 257 12.95 19.91 14.85
N GLY A 258 11.65 19.66 15.14
CA GLY A 258 10.66 20.65 15.49
C GLY A 258 9.98 21.35 14.32
N ALA A 259 8.83 21.96 14.62
CA ALA A 259 7.99 22.61 13.61
C ALA A 259 8.67 23.79 12.89
N LEU A 260 9.49 24.56 13.61
CA LEU A 260 10.20 25.70 13.01
C LEU A 260 11.23 25.23 11.99
N ASN A 261 11.95 24.14 12.27
CA ASN A 261 12.87 23.55 11.31
C ASN A 261 12.14 23.11 10.03
N LYS A 262 11.05 22.37 10.20
CA LYS A 262 10.25 21.95 9.06
C LYS A 262 9.75 23.11 8.18
N TRP A 263 9.35 24.21 8.80
CA TRP A 263 8.72 25.30 8.05
C TRP A 263 9.68 26.31 7.47
N LEU A 264 10.82 26.57 8.15
CA LEU A 264 11.72 27.66 7.81
C LEU A 264 13.06 27.18 7.23
N TRP A 265 13.76 26.33 7.96
CA TRP A 265 15.13 25.93 7.59
C TRP A 265 15.18 24.69 6.74
N LYS A 266 14.30 23.70 7.02
CA LYS A 266 14.21 22.40 6.32
C LYS A 266 15.51 21.59 6.34
N GLU A 267 16.32 21.78 7.37
CA GLU A 267 17.58 21.04 7.56
C GLU A 267 17.26 19.60 8.01
N ASP A 268 17.79 18.61 7.30
CA ASP A 268 17.59 17.18 7.56
C ASP A 268 16.11 16.79 7.68
N VAL A 269 15.27 17.35 6.82
CA VAL A 269 13.86 17.03 6.76
C VAL A 269 13.60 16.05 5.62
N LEU A 270 13.20 14.83 5.99
CA LEU A 270 12.72 13.84 5.04
C LEU A 270 11.21 13.98 4.84
N GLN A 271 10.76 13.94 3.60
CA GLN A 271 9.36 13.89 3.23
C GLN A 271 9.01 12.53 2.65
N ILE A 272 7.73 12.19 2.59
CA ILE A 272 7.28 10.98 1.90
C ILE A 272 7.63 11.13 0.42
N ALA A 273 8.25 10.10 -0.15
CA ALA A 273 8.66 10.06 -1.54
C ALA A 273 7.47 10.20 -2.49
N ASN A 274 7.71 10.83 -3.63
CA ASN A 274 6.69 10.96 -4.65
C ASN A 274 6.44 9.61 -5.33
N LEU A 275 5.16 9.30 -5.56
CA LEU A 275 4.74 8.19 -6.42
C LEU A 275 4.34 8.74 -7.80
N PRO A 276 4.48 7.94 -8.86
CA PRO A 276 3.84 8.21 -10.13
C PRO A 276 2.32 8.41 -9.95
N GLU A 277 1.71 9.24 -10.80
CA GLU A 277 0.28 9.57 -10.69
C GLU A 277 -0.62 8.33 -10.85
N ASP A 278 -0.14 7.29 -11.55
CA ASP A 278 -0.91 6.11 -11.89
C ASP A 278 -0.60 4.89 -11.01
N GLY A 279 -1.63 4.41 -10.36
CA GLY A 279 -1.75 3.04 -9.88
C GLY A 279 -1.51 2.76 -8.40
N ASN A 280 -0.71 3.52 -7.67
CA ASN A 280 -0.47 3.29 -6.24
C ASN A 280 -0.62 4.56 -5.41
N ASN A 281 -1.03 4.38 -4.16
CA ASN A 281 -1.00 5.41 -3.12
C ASN A 281 -0.22 4.90 -1.91
N TRP A 282 0.43 5.80 -1.19
CA TRP A 282 0.99 5.46 0.10
C TRP A 282 -0.11 5.25 1.16
N PRO A 283 0.06 4.30 2.08
CA PRO A 283 1.14 3.31 2.15
C PRO A 283 0.93 2.20 1.11
N ILE A 284 2.01 1.58 0.63
CA ILE A 284 1.94 0.43 -0.26
C ILE A 284 1.89 -0.83 0.60
N ALA A 285 0.77 -1.53 0.58
CA ALA A 285 0.63 -2.81 1.27
C ALA A 285 1.22 -3.95 0.43
N VAL A 286 2.13 -4.70 1.03
CA VAL A 286 2.85 -5.81 0.39
C VAL A 286 2.80 -7.03 1.30
N PRO A 287 2.48 -8.23 0.79
CA PRO A 287 2.67 -9.46 1.52
C PRO A 287 4.16 -9.70 1.81
N THR A 288 4.49 -9.98 3.06
CA THR A 288 5.86 -10.28 3.50
C THR A 288 5.95 -11.69 4.07
N GLU A 289 7.15 -12.26 4.06
CA GLU A 289 7.42 -13.54 4.72
C GLU A 289 7.23 -13.40 6.23
N GLY A 290 6.64 -14.42 6.86
CA GLY A 290 6.41 -14.46 8.31
C GLY A 290 5.70 -15.75 8.75
N ASP A 291 5.61 -15.95 10.06
CA ASP A 291 4.97 -17.14 10.65
C ASP A 291 3.47 -17.23 10.37
N SER A 292 2.85 -16.14 10.02
CA SER A 292 1.43 -16.04 9.67
C SER A 292 1.22 -15.06 8.52
N PRO A 293 0.15 -15.25 7.71
CA PRO A 293 -0.19 -14.32 6.65
C PRO A 293 -0.36 -12.90 7.20
N GLY A 294 0.22 -11.92 6.54
CA GLY A 294 0.12 -10.50 6.91
C GLY A 294 0.54 -9.59 5.78
N LEU A 295 0.08 -8.34 5.83
CA LEU A 295 0.51 -7.28 4.95
C LEU A 295 1.34 -6.28 5.74
N THR A 296 2.48 -5.91 5.18
CA THR A 296 3.32 -4.82 5.69
C THR A 296 3.13 -3.58 4.82
N TYR A 297 2.94 -2.44 5.44
CA TYR A 297 2.86 -1.15 4.76
C TYR A 297 4.26 -0.58 4.59
N PHE A 298 4.66 -0.37 3.35
CA PHE A 298 5.91 0.29 3.01
C PHE A 298 5.65 1.76 2.71
N ILE A 299 6.50 2.64 3.25
CA ILE A 299 6.46 4.09 3.02
C ILE A 299 7.91 4.57 2.88
N ALA A 300 8.28 4.98 1.68
CA ALA A 300 9.62 5.52 1.41
C ALA A 300 9.66 7.03 1.72
N THR A 301 10.80 7.49 2.21
CA THR A 301 11.04 8.92 2.44
C THR A 301 12.28 9.41 1.68
N GLU A 302 12.19 10.66 1.22
CA GLU A 302 13.22 11.38 0.47
C GLU A 302 13.51 12.74 1.11
N PRO A 303 14.68 13.34 0.90
CA PRO A 303 14.97 14.69 1.36
C PRO A 303 14.00 15.72 0.77
N THR A 304 13.64 16.71 1.54
CA THR A 304 12.82 17.82 1.05
C THR A 304 13.55 18.59 -0.04
N GLY A 305 13.01 18.59 -1.25
CA GLY A 305 13.61 19.27 -2.41
C GLY A 305 13.42 18.49 -3.71
N SER A 306 14.35 18.63 -4.64
CA SER A 306 14.27 18.06 -5.99
C SER A 306 15.01 16.73 -6.17
N GLY A 307 15.53 16.13 -5.11
CA GLY A 307 16.29 14.87 -5.19
C GLY A 307 15.34 13.68 -5.00
N ASN A 308 15.02 12.94 -6.05
CA ASN A 308 14.16 11.74 -6.00
C ASN A 308 14.91 10.50 -5.47
N GLY A 309 15.70 10.64 -4.42
CA GLY A 309 16.44 9.54 -3.80
C GLY A 309 15.87 9.18 -2.45
N VAL A 310 15.65 7.89 -2.20
CA VAL A 310 15.14 7.36 -0.94
C VAL A 310 16.28 7.16 0.04
N TYR A 311 16.11 7.64 1.28
CA TYR A 311 17.08 7.46 2.37
C TYR A 311 16.55 6.63 3.52
N GLU A 312 15.23 6.54 3.66
CA GLU A 312 14.60 5.69 4.65
C GLU A 312 13.40 4.97 4.03
N ILE A 313 13.22 3.73 4.43
CA ILE A 313 11.98 2.99 4.19
C ILE A 313 11.40 2.60 5.53
N TRP A 314 10.21 3.10 5.79
CA TRP A 314 9.39 2.76 6.93
C TRP A 314 8.51 1.58 6.60
N THR A 315 8.49 0.59 7.48
CA THR A 315 7.57 -0.53 7.44
C THR A 315 6.63 -0.45 8.64
N ILE A 316 5.35 -0.70 8.40
CA ILE A 316 4.33 -0.70 9.45
C ILE A 316 3.50 -1.96 9.27
N ASP A 317 3.39 -2.76 10.32
CA ASP A 317 2.57 -3.96 10.31
C ASP A 317 1.09 -3.61 10.11
N GLY A 318 0.43 -4.27 9.17
CA GLY A 318 -0.95 -3.97 8.75
C GLY A 318 -2.03 -4.37 9.75
N GLN A 319 -1.68 -5.02 10.85
CA GLN A 319 -2.60 -5.40 11.92
C GLN A 319 -2.29 -4.66 13.22
N THR A 320 -1.03 -4.70 13.67
CA THR A 320 -0.61 -4.14 14.95
C THR A 320 -0.26 -2.66 14.87
N GLY A 321 0.21 -2.22 13.71
CA GLY A 321 0.75 -0.88 13.51
C GLY A 321 2.15 -0.71 14.12
N GLU A 322 2.85 -1.79 14.49
CA GLU A 322 4.26 -1.73 14.86
C GLU A 322 5.07 -1.15 13.70
N ALA A 323 5.96 -0.23 14.02
CA ALA A 323 6.75 0.47 13.02
C ALA A 323 8.22 0.05 13.11
N ALA A 324 8.84 -0.06 11.94
CA ALA A 324 10.27 -0.23 11.85
C ALA A 324 10.83 0.60 10.69
N VAL A 325 12.12 0.89 10.69
CA VAL A 325 12.76 1.71 9.67
C VAL A 325 14.10 1.10 9.28
N GLN A 326 14.35 1.04 7.99
CA GLN A 326 15.67 0.85 7.43
C GLN A 326 16.20 2.19 6.91
N GLN A 327 17.39 2.56 7.35
CA GLN A 327 18.10 3.76 6.92
C GLN A 327 19.24 3.39 5.99
N TYR A 328 19.39 4.13 4.91
CA TYR A 328 20.45 3.94 3.94
C TYR A 328 21.51 5.04 4.07
N SER A 329 22.77 4.65 4.06
CA SER A 329 23.90 5.59 4.07
C SER A 329 24.04 6.34 2.75
N GLU A 330 23.60 5.72 1.67
CA GLU A 330 23.57 6.28 0.33
C GLU A 330 22.14 6.31 -0.21
N SER A 331 21.89 7.27 -1.11
CA SER A 331 20.57 7.46 -1.71
C SER A 331 20.18 6.26 -2.59
N GLN A 332 19.10 5.62 -2.26
CA GLN A 332 18.47 4.59 -3.08
C GLN A 332 17.58 5.21 -4.15
N LEU A 333 17.39 4.51 -5.25
CA LEU A 333 16.48 4.91 -6.32
C LEU A 333 15.04 4.90 -5.84
N GLY A 334 14.34 6.02 -6.05
CA GLY A 334 12.92 6.13 -5.63
C GLY A 334 11.95 5.56 -6.67
N PRO A 335 10.68 5.38 -6.29
CA PRO A 335 9.66 4.74 -7.14
C PRO A 335 9.42 5.48 -8.47
N GLN A 336 9.48 6.81 -8.49
CA GLN A 336 9.33 7.59 -9.72
C GLN A 336 10.47 7.30 -10.71
N LYS A 337 11.72 7.28 -10.24
CA LYS A 337 12.86 6.96 -11.10
C LYS A 337 12.84 5.53 -11.61
N ALA A 338 12.30 4.60 -10.81
CA ALA A 338 12.16 3.22 -11.24
C ALA A 338 11.21 3.10 -12.45
N VAL A 339 10.12 3.86 -12.45
CA VAL A 339 9.24 3.97 -13.62
C VAL A 339 9.98 4.59 -14.81
N ASP A 340 10.67 5.71 -14.62
CA ASP A 340 11.44 6.37 -15.69
C ASP A 340 12.50 5.44 -16.30
N PHE A 341 13.17 4.60 -15.49
CA PHE A 341 14.18 3.65 -15.98
C PHE A 341 13.53 2.49 -16.74
N THR A 342 12.38 2.03 -16.29
CA THR A 342 11.60 1.00 -17.00
C THR A 342 11.16 1.50 -18.37
N GLU A 343 10.66 2.72 -18.48
CA GLU A 343 10.21 3.32 -19.76
C GLU A 343 11.33 3.53 -20.77
N ARG A 344 12.56 3.74 -20.28
CA ARG A 344 13.74 3.91 -21.15
C ARG A 344 14.26 2.61 -21.74
N ARG A 345 13.82 1.45 -21.25
CA ARG A 345 14.20 0.17 -21.85
C ARG A 345 13.71 0.10 -23.29
N SER A 346 14.57 -0.39 -24.20
CA SER A 346 14.25 -0.45 -25.63
C SER A 346 12.97 -1.25 -25.91
N GLU A 347 12.77 -2.35 -25.16
CA GLU A 347 11.62 -3.24 -25.26
C GLU A 347 10.31 -2.54 -24.91
N VAL A 348 10.35 -1.62 -23.94
CA VAL A 348 9.18 -0.84 -23.50
C VAL A 348 8.98 0.38 -24.41
N ASN A 349 10.05 1.12 -24.70
CA ASN A 349 9.98 2.34 -25.51
C ASN A 349 9.51 2.10 -26.96
N GLN A 350 9.66 0.88 -27.47
CA GLN A 350 9.15 0.50 -28.81
C GLN A 350 7.64 0.23 -28.81
N LEU A 351 7.02 0.06 -27.67
CA LEU A 351 5.58 -0.14 -27.53
C LEU A 351 4.87 1.21 -27.51
N SER A 352 4.26 1.59 -28.63
CA SER A 352 3.65 2.92 -28.82
C SER A 352 2.44 3.23 -27.90
N SER A 353 1.97 2.24 -27.15
CA SER A 353 0.77 2.35 -26.28
C SER A 353 0.95 1.60 -24.94
N ALA A 354 2.19 1.52 -24.47
CA ALA A 354 2.49 0.92 -23.15
C ALA A 354 2.95 1.99 -22.18
N GLU A 355 2.63 1.79 -20.92
CA GLU A 355 2.94 2.68 -19.80
C GLU A 355 3.50 1.87 -18.64
N ALA A 356 4.54 2.39 -17.99
CA ALA A 356 5.10 1.79 -16.79
C ALA A 356 4.41 2.39 -15.56
N ILE A 357 3.76 1.55 -14.75
CA ILE A 357 2.92 2.00 -13.64
C ILE A 357 3.18 1.21 -12.36
N ALA A 358 2.60 1.70 -11.28
CA ALA A 358 2.40 1.00 -10.01
C ALA A 358 3.67 0.36 -9.44
N PRO A 359 4.75 1.13 -9.20
CA PRO A 359 5.93 0.61 -8.54
C PRO A 359 5.57 0.08 -7.14
N VAL A 360 5.93 -1.18 -6.87
CA VAL A 360 5.73 -1.85 -5.58
C VAL A 360 7.10 -2.26 -5.04
N PRO A 361 7.44 -1.97 -3.78
CA PRO A 361 8.69 -2.43 -3.21
C PRO A 361 8.65 -3.95 -3.07
N VAL A 362 9.72 -4.59 -3.48
CA VAL A 362 9.98 -6.03 -3.35
C VAL A 362 11.36 -6.20 -2.78
N VAL A 363 11.48 -7.02 -1.76
CA VAL A 363 12.75 -7.32 -1.11
C VAL A 363 13.11 -8.77 -1.39
N ASN A 364 14.29 -8.97 -1.96
CA ASN A 364 14.84 -10.29 -2.21
C ASN A 364 16.25 -10.37 -1.60
N GLY A 365 16.39 -11.16 -0.54
CA GLY A 365 17.59 -11.16 0.29
C GLY A 365 17.79 -9.79 0.97
N GLU A 366 18.90 -9.15 0.74
CA GLU A 366 19.23 -7.81 1.30
C GLU A 366 18.89 -6.67 0.34
N THR A 367 18.48 -6.97 -0.90
CA THR A 367 18.33 -5.99 -1.96
C THR A 367 16.87 -5.57 -2.12
N LEU A 368 16.67 -4.26 -2.16
CA LEU A 368 15.39 -3.65 -2.51
C LEU A 368 15.27 -3.52 -4.04
N TYR A 369 14.16 -3.95 -4.56
CA TYR A 369 13.75 -3.74 -5.96
C TYR A 369 12.43 -2.97 -6.01
N TRP A 370 12.27 -2.16 -7.03
CA TRP A 370 10.95 -1.65 -7.41
C TRP A 370 10.37 -2.55 -8.49
N HIS A 371 9.27 -3.19 -8.16
CA HIS A 371 8.52 -4.06 -9.07
C HIS A 371 7.51 -3.21 -9.85
N VAL A 372 7.85 -2.83 -11.08
CA VAL A 372 7.08 -1.94 -11.95
C VAL A 372 6.33 -2.75 -12.99
N LYS A 373 5.10 -2.39 -13.31
CA LYS A 373 4.30 -3.06 -14.33
C LYS A 373 4.28 -2.24 -15.60
N VAL A 374 4.53 -2.89 -16.72
CA VAL A 374 4.32 -2.33 -18.06
C VAL A 374 2.98 -2.84 -18.57
N VAL A 375 2.04 -1.93 -18.71
CA VAL A 375 0.65 -2.24 -19.11
C VAL A 375 0.30 -1.57 -20.43
N SER A 376 -0.72 -2.09 -21.12
CA SER A 376 -1.28 -1.39 -22.26
C SER A 376 -2.03 -0.13 -21.79
N GLU A 377 -2.12 0.90 -22.63
CA GLU A 377 -2.86 2.15 -22.35
C GLU A 377 -4.30 1.93 -21.85
N SER A 378 -4.94 0.83 -22.28
CA SER A 378 -6.26 0.43 -21.80
C SER A 378 -6.26 -0.30 -20.46
N ASN A 379 -5.12 -0.53 -19.84
CA ASN A 379 -4.96 -1.37 -18.62
C ASN A 379 -5.61 -2.78 -18.80
N SER A 380 -5.58 -3.31 -20.02
CA SER A 380 -6.22 -4.61 -20.33
C SER A 380 -5.39 -5.82 -19.92
N GLY A 381 -4.13 -5.62 -19.54
CA GLY A 381 -3.21 -6.67 -19.09
C GLY A 381 -1.80 -6.14 -18.87
N ILE A 382 -0.99 -6.95 -18.23
CA ILE A 382 0.44 -6.71 -18.02
C ILE A 382 1.19 -7.27 -19.23
N ILE A 383 2.01 -6.43 -19.87
CA ILE A 383 2.88 -6.83 -20.99
C ILE A 383 4.21 -7.33 -20.43
N TYR A 384 4.86 -6.51 -19.62
CA TYR A 384 6.09 -6.85 -18.92
C TYR A 384 6.00 -6.50 -17.44
N THR A 385 6.81 -7.15 -16.66
CA THR A 385 7.13 -6.79 -15.29
C THR A 385 8.59 -6.44 -15.21
N ALA A 386 8.93 -5.29 -14.65
CA ALA A 386 10.28 -4.83 -14.44
C ALA A 386 10.65 -4.95 -12.96
N PHE A 387 11.80 -5.52 -12.66
CA PHE A 387 12.46 -5.40 -11.37
C PHE A 387 13.60 -4.41 -11.51
N VAL A 388 13.49 -3.26 -10.85
CA VAL A 388 14.48 -2.21 -10.87
C VAL A 388 15.24 -2.24 -9.56
N ASN A 389 16.51 -2.58 -9.60
CA ASN A 389 17.38 -2.56 -8.42
C ASN A 389 17.46 -1.13 -7.88
N ALA A 390 17.12 -0.93 -6.60
CA ALA A 390 17.06 0.41 -6.02
C ALA A 390 18.45 1.02 -5.78
N GLU A 391 19.49 0.22 -5.70
CA GLU A 391 20.86 0.67 -5.50
C GLU A 391 21.54 0.99 -6.86
N SER A 392 21.56 0.02 -7.78
CA SER A 392 22.28 0.17 -9.06
C SER A 392 21.44 0.84 -10.15
N GLY A 393 20.12 0.73 -10.10
CA GLY A 393 19.22 1.17 -11.16
C GLY A 393 19.08 0.17 -12.31
N ASP A 394 19.65 -1.04 -12.18
CA ASP A 394 19.54 -2.07 -13.20
C ASP A 394 18.10 -2.55 -13.33
N VAL A 395 17.67 -2.74 -14.58
CA VAL A 395 16.29 -3.13 -14.90
C VAL A 395 16.27 -4.52 -15.51
N THR A 396 15.64 -5.46 -14.83
CA THR A 396 15.35 -6.81 -15.34
C THR A 396 13.89 -6.87 -15.77
N LEU A 397 13.64 -7.13 -17.06
CA LEU A 397 12.30 -7.31 -17.62
C LEU A 397 11.96 -8.80 -17.68
N VAL A 398 10.77 -9.15 -17.23
CA VAL A 398 10.23 -10.52 -17.29
C VAL A 398 8.81 -10.50 -17.84
N GLU A 399 8.38 -11.61 -18.46
CA GLU A 399 7.05 -11.78 -19.03
C GLU A 399 6.36 -12.98 -18.38
N GLY A 400 5.12 -12.81 -17.94
CA GLY A 400 4.33 -13.84 -17.27
C GLY A 400 4.62 -14.01 -15.79
N THR A 401 3.92 -14.94 -15.15
CA THR A 401 3.94 -15.15 -13.69
C THR A 401 5.15 -15.95 -13.22
N ASP A 402 5.50 -17.03 -13.91
CA ASP A 402 6.57 -17.95 -13.49
C ASP A 402 7.94 -17.27 -13.35
N PRO A 403 8.40 -16.41 -14.29
CA PRO A 403 9.64 -15.66 -14.13
C PRO A 403 9.63 -14.68 -12.96
N ILE A 404 8.46 -14.14 -12.58
CA ILE A 404 8.34 -13.29 -11.38
C ILE A 404 8.64 -14.13 -10.14
N TYR A 405 8.04 -15.32 -10.03
CA TYR A 405 8.31 -16.22 -8.91
C TYR A 405 9.75 -16.73 -8.92
N ALA A 406 10.30 -17.06 -10.08
CA ALA A 406 11.69 -17.46 -10.21
C ALA A 406 12.64 -16.36 -9.71
N PHE A 407 12.39 -15.11 -10.04
CA PHE A 407 13.18 -13.97 -9.54
C PHE A 407 13.15 -13.87 -8.01
N LEU A 408 12.00 -14.11 -7.38
CA LEU A 408 11.85 -14.03 -5.93
C LEU A 408 12.41 -15.26 -5.19
N THR A 409 12.42 -16.43 -5.82
CA THR A 409 12.89 -17.68 -5.20
C THR A 409 14.41 -17.89 -5.31
N GLN A 410 15.07 -17.18 -6.23
CA GLN A 410 16.54 -17.22 -6.34
C GLN A 410 17.16 -16.43 -5.18
N SER A 411 17.29 -17.08 -4.03
CA SER A 411 18.23 -16.63 -3.00
C SER A 411 19.63 -16.87 -3.55
N GLU A 412 20.39 -15.81 -3.81
CA GLU A 412 21.63 -15.75 -4.56
C GLU A 412 21.44 -15.98 -6.07
N VAL A 413 21.05 -14.91 -6.75
CA VAL A 413 21.34 -14.80 -8.16
C VAL A 413 22.84 -14.56 -8.26
N GLU A 414 23.60 -15.63 -8.56
CA GLU A 414 24.76 -15.42 -9.42
C GLU A 414 24.25 -14.50 -10.55
N GLU A 415 24.86 -13.32 -10.65
CA GLU A 415 24.54 -12.34 -11.70
C GLU A 415 24.22 -13.08 -12.99
N ILE A 416 22.95 -13.09 -13.40
CA ILE A 416 22.64 -13.24 -14.81
C ILE A 416 23.17 -11.96 -15.41
N GLN A 417 24.46 -11.96 -15.71
CA GLN A 417 25.10 -10.97 -16.51
C GLN A 417 24.35 -10.93 -17.84
N ASN A 418 23.38 -10.03 -17.92
CA ASN A 418 22.97 -9.50 -19.20
C ASN A 418 24.14 -8.65 -19.73
N GLY A 419 25.19 -9.35 -20.10
CA GLY A 419 26.23 -8.82 -20.97
C GLY A 419 25.65 -8.52 -22.33
N THR A 420 24.91 -7.43 -22.43
CA THR A 420 24.77 -6.76 -23.71
C THR A 420 25.91 -5.75 -23.82
N GLU A 421 27.13 -6.24 -23.83
CA GLU A 421 28.15 -5.56 -24.59
C GLU A 421 27.74 -5.63 -26.06
N ALA A 422 27.46 -4.48 -26.62
CA ALA A 422 27.38 -4.30 -28.07
C ALA A 422 28.73 -4.63 -28.71
N GLY A 423 28.95 -5.89 -28.99
CA GLY A 423 30.07 -6.46 -29.69
C GLY A 423 29.54 -7.55 -30.60
N SER A 424 29.39 -7.20 -31.87
CA SER A 424 29.02 -8.03 -32.99
C SER A 424 29.62 -9.43 -32.95
N SER A 425 28.85 -10.46 -32.60
CA SER A 425 28.97 -11.79 -33.19
C SER A 425 27.64 -12.50 -32.97
N GLY A 426 26.86 -12.71 -34.02
CA GLY A 426 25.59 -13.38 -34.01
C GLY A 426 25.68 -14.82 -33.49
N GLY A 427 25.20 -15.06 -32.30
CA GLY A 427 25.01 -16.37 -31.70
C GLY A 427 23.76 -16.36 -30.83
N MET A 428 22.95 -17.42 -30.92
CA MET A 428 21.75 -17.59 -30.07
C MET A 428 22.16 -18.31 -28.79
N SER A 429 21.85 -17.74 -27.64
CA SER A 429 22.03 -18.40 -26.35
C SER A 429 20.75 -19.10 -25.93
N MET A 430 20.80 -20.37 -25.57
CA MET A 430 19.67 -21.17 -25.14
C MET A 430 19.96 -21.79 -23.77
N ASN A 431 19.05 -21.61 -22.83
CA ASN A 431 19.14 -22.23 -21.52
C ASN A 431 18.29 -23.52 -21.51
N VAL A 432 18.93 -24.66 -21.26
CA VAL A 432 18.26 -25.96 -21.16
C VAL A 432 18.11 -26.33 -19.70
N VAL A 433 16.86 -26.41 -19.23
CA VAL A 433 16.51 -26.85 -17.87
C VAL A 433 16.03 -28.29 -17.97
N VAL A 434 16.65 -29.19 -17.22
CA VAL A 434 16.26 -30.59 -17.11
C VAL A 434 15.53 -30.81 -15.80
N THR A 435 14.28 -31.24 -15.87
CA THR A 435 13.48 -31.64 -14.71
C THR A 435 13.27 -33.13 -14.62
N ASP A 436 13.14 -33.69 -13.40
CA ASP A 436 12.75 -35.08 -13.19
C ASP A 436 11.25 -35.32 -13.38
N GLU A 437 10.80 -36.56 -13.17
CA GLU A 437 9.37 -36.94 -13.29
C GLU A 437 8.47 -36.28 -12.22
N ALA A 438 9.03 -35.69 -11.16
CA ALA A 438 8.34 -34.97 -10.12
C ALA A 438 8.30 -33.45 -10.41
N GLY A 439 8.98 -32.99 -11.47
CA GLY A 439 9.07 -31.58 -11.84
C GLY A 439 10.20 -30.82 -11.12
N GLU A 440 11.08 -31.52 -10.38
CA GLU A 440 12.26 -30.89 -9.75
C GLU A 440 13.38 -30.68 -10.77
N ILE A 441 14.04 -29.52 -10.70
CA ILE A 441 15.15 -29.18 -11.59
C ILE A 441 16.37 -29.99 -11.18
N VAL A 442 16.79 -30.95 -12.03
CA VAL A 442 17.95 -31.80 -11.81
C VAL A 442 19.20 -31.30 -12.52
N GLY A 443 19.09 -30.34 -13.39
CA GLY A 443 20.21 -29.69 -14.06
C GLY A 443 19.85 -28.53 -14.94
N THR A 444 20.77 -27.56 -15.08
CA THR A 444 20.66 -26.43 -15.98
C THR A 444 21.92 -26.28 -16.79
N GLN A 445 21.83 -26.11 -18.11
CA GLN A 445 22.99 -25.92 -18.98
C GLN A 445 22.73 -24.79 -19.97
N ASN A 446 23.62 -23.80 -20.01
CA ASN A 446 23.63 -22.74 -21.02
C ASN A 446 24.42 -23.20 -22.23
N ILE A 447 23.78 -23.15 -23.41
CA ILE A 447 24.38 -23.51 -24.68
C ILE A 447 24.37 -22.27 -25.58
N THR A 448 25.56 -21.85 -26.03
CA THR A 448 25.70 -20.78 -27.01
C THR A 448 25.85 -21.40 -28.41
N VAL A 449 24.93 -21.11 -29.29
CA VAL A 449 24.91 -21.61 -30.66
C VAL A 449 25.41 -20.50 -31.58
N PRO A 450 26.53 -20.68 -32.30
CA PRO A 450 26.96 -19.72 -33.31
C PRO A 450 25.93 -19.59 -34.43
N GLU A 451 25.89 -18.45 -35.11
CA GLU A 451 25.02 -18.21 -36.24
C GLU A 451 25.18 -19.27 -37.33
N GLY A 452 24.08 -20.00 -37.64
CA GLY A 452 24.10 -21.11 -38.58
C GLY A 452 24.42 -22.50 -38.00
N GLY A 453 24.59 -22.63 -36.67
CA GLY A 453 24.78 -23.89 -35.98
C GLY A 453 23.47 -24.62 -35.68
N ASN A 454 23.50 -25.97 -35.73
CA ASN A 454 22.38 -26.83 -35.28
C ASN A 454 22.70 -27.37 -33.88
N VAL A 455 21.69 -27.46 -33.05
CA VAL A 455 21.76 -28.10 -31.72
C VAL A 455 20.96 -29.37 -31.74
N ASP A 456 21.67 -30.51 -31.56
CA ASP A 456 21.04 -31.81 -31.33
C ASP A 456 21.09 -32.11 -29.82
N VAL A 457 19.92 -32.16 -29.19
CA VAL A 457 19.83 -32.58 -27.77
C VAL A 457 19.45 -34.03 -27.70
N SER A 458 20.38 -34.89 -27.24
CA SER A 458 20.11 -36.30 -26.94
C SER A 458 20.12 -36.53 -25.44
N VAL A 459 19.00 -36.97 -24.89
CA VAL A 459 18.90 -37.43 -23.49
C VAL A 459 19.24 -38.91 -23.43
N THR A 460 20.37 -39.27 -22.80
CA THR A 460 20.77 -40.67 -22.63
C THR A 460 20.49 -41.07 -21.19
N ASP A 461 19.46 -41.89 -20.96
CA ASP A 461 19.18 -42.51 -19.68
C ASP A 461 20.28 -43.52 -19.35
N LYS A 462 21.12 -43.22 -18.39
CA LYS A 462 22.00 -44.23 -17.77
C LYS A 462 21.21 -45.00 -16.71
N ILE A 463 20.52 -46.05 -17.10
CA ILE A 463 19.97 -47.03 -16.15
C ILE A 463 21.17 -47.69 -15.49
N SER A 464 21.50 -47.35 -14.26
CA SER A 464 22.45 -48.09 -13.42
C SER A 464 21.73 -49.33 -12.88
N ASN A 465 21.92 -50.48 -13.56
CA ASN A 465 21.65 -51.78 -12.95
C ASN A 465 22.52 -51.96 -11.70
N ARG A 466 21.97 -51.70 -10.53
CA ARG A 466 22.46 -52.27 -9.28
C ARG A 466 21.86 -53.66 -9.15
N SER A 467 22.61 -54.69 -9.59
CA SER A 467 22.36 -56.09 -9.25
C SER A 467 22.48 -56.26 -7.74
N SER A 468 21.45 -56.84 -7.15
CA SER A 468 21.42 -57.43 -5.83
C SER A 468 22.46 -58.52 -5.68
N THR A 469 23.26 -58.46 -4.64
CA THR A 469 23.75 -59.59 -3.86
C THR A 469 23.63 -59.24 -2.37
#